data_2a62d51d703794b1c8c799ec6908d5a8
#
_entry.id   2a62d51d703794b1c8c799ec6908d5a8
#
_cell.length_a   1.000
_cell.length_b   1.000
_cell.length_c   1.000
_cell.angle_alpha   90.00
_cell.angle_beta   90.00
_cell.angle_gamma   90.00
#
_symmetry.space_group_name_H-M   'P 1'
#
loop_
_entity.id
_entity.type
_entity.pdbx_description
1 polymer ?
#
loop_
_entity_poly.entity_id
_entity_poly.type
_entity_poly.pdbx_seq_one_letter_code
_entity_poly.pdbx_strand_id
1 'polypeptide(L)'
;MLIKMKEKNIFNFLKLHNIHIPEDINIAVISLPSLIDKSLLIQEAKSEKRHANMKFTFSNPEYSGLGDKFEWAKSCIVISYNYSPGSSNNHSFKAGDGAIALFASENHYKPLDNFINLLTELFQGEGTRIQQFIDSPQHYDRIFFNSSGLGWQGKSTMMLSPGIGPWQLIGNLYTEEKFEDTEKNTFSCGSCNLCQISCPTGALDKLSLI
;
A
#
# COMPACT_ATOMS: atom_id res chain seq x y z
N MET A 1 34.46 15.90 12.95
CA MET A 1 33.63 14.80 13.51
C MET A 1 32.20 15.10 13.12
N LEU A 2 31.74 14.53 11.99
CA LEU A 2 30.35 14.68 11.51
C LEU A 2 29.46 13.94 12.50
N ILE A 3 28.70 14.67 13.31
CA ILE A 3 27.60 14.09 14.09
C ILE A 3 26.62 13.53 13.05
N LYS A 4 26.58 12.18 12.91
CA LYS A 4 25.48 11.53 12.18
C LYS A 4 24.20 12.01 12.85
N MET A 5 23.44 12.87 12.17
CA MET A 5 22.07 13.16 12.61
C MET A 5 21.36 11.83 12.72
N LYS A 6 20.92 11.50 13.94
CA LYS A 6 20.18 10.27 14.23
C LYS A 6 18.89 10.33 13.40
N GLU A 7 18.66 9.35 12.59
CA GLU A 7 17.42 9.27 11.80
C GLU A 7 16.22 9.33 12.73
N LYS A 8 15.17 10.04 12.32
CA LYS A 8 13.96 10.22 13.14
C LYS A 8 13.15 8.93 13.10
N ASN A 9 12.61 8.50 14.25
CA ASN A 9 11.61 7.45 14.28
C ASN A 9 10.22 8.06 14.09
N ILE A 10 9.42 7.53 13.16
CA ILE A 10 8.10 8.08 12.82
C ILE A 10 7.14 8.05 14.02
N PHE A 11 7.12 6.98 14.80
CA PHE A 11 6.20 6.86 15.93
C PHE A 11 6.54 7.86 17.03
N ASN A 12 7.83 8.10 17.29
CA ASN A 12 8.28 9.14 18.20
C ASN A 12 7.92 10.53 17.72
N PHE A 13 8.04 10.78 16.41
CA PHE A 13 7.65 12.03 15.79
C PHE A 13 6.15 12.29 15.96
N LEU A 14 5.29 11.32 15.63
CA LEU A 14 3.84 11.44 15.78
C LEU A 14 3.43 11.65 17.24
N LYS A 15 4.06 10.92 18.16
CA LYS A 15 3.81 11.08 19.60
C LYS A 15 4.19 12.47 20.10
N LEU A 16 5.30 13.04 19.64
CA LEU A 16 5.73 14.39 20.01
C LEU A 16 4.69 15.45 19.61
N HIS A 17 4.02 15.23 18.50
CA HIS A 17 2.96 16.12 18.00
C HIS A 17 1.55 15.74 18.46
N ASN A 18 1.42 14.83 19.45
CA ASN A 18 0.15 14.34 19.97
C ASN A 18 -0.77 13.72 18.92
N ILE A 19 -0.21 13.14 17.86
CA ILE A 19 -0.98 12.41 16.85
C ILE A 19 -1.25 10.99 17.35
N HIS A 20 -2.53 10.66 17.50
CA HIS A 20 -2.99 9.32 17.79
C HIS A 20 -3.20 8.53 16.49
N ILE A 21 -2.65 7.32 16.42
CA ILE A 21 -2.87 6.42 15.29
C ILE A 21 -4.11 5.59 15.62
N PRO A 22 -5.20 5.65 14.81
CA PRO A 22 -6.38 4.80 14.99
C PRO A 22 -6.04 3.31 14.92
N GLU A 23 -6.81 2.47 15.62
CA GLU A 23 -6.57 1.01 15.70
C GLU A 23 -6.68 0.30 14.33
N ASP A 24 -7.49 0.85 13.43
CA ASP A 24 -7.71 0.38 12.07
C ASP A 24 -6.66 0.91 11.06
N ILE A 25 -5.71 1.73 11.51
CA ILE A 25 -4.62 2.26 10.70
C ILE A 25 -3.28 1.63 11.11
N ASN A 26 -2.54 1.17 10.11
CA ASN A 26 -1.15 0.71 10.26
C ASN A 26 -0.22 1.63 9.48
N ILE A 27 0.97 1.88 10.02
CA ILE A 27 1.99 2.76 9.44
C ILE A 27 3.31 2.02 9.36
N ALA A 28 3.99 2.19 8.24
CA ALA A 28 5.38 1.81 8.07
C ALA A 28 6.15 2.88 7.30
N VAL A 29 7.47 2.87 7.43
CA VAL A 29 8.37 3.78 6.72
C VAL A 29 9.36 2.99 5.89
N ILE A 30 9.62 3.51 4.69
CA ILE A 30 10.64 3.00 3.77
C ILE A 30 11.55 4.17 3.38
N SER A 31 12.86 3.98 3.49
CA SER A 31 13.85 4.89 2.90
C SER A 31 13.78 4.79 1.37
N LEU A 32 13.61 5.92 0.69
CA LEU A 32 13.30 5.90 -0.73
C LEU A 32 14.45 5.52 -1.66
N PRO A 33 15.73 5.72 -1.35
CA PRO A 33 16.80 5.13 -2.16
C PRO A 33 16.83 3.59 -2.12
N SER A 34 16.19 2.96 -1.11
CA SER A 34 16.15 1.50 -0.97
C SER A 34 15.02 0.81 -1.73
N LEU A 35 14.11 1.57 -2.33
CA LEU A 35 13.01 1.00 -3.12
C LEU A 35 13.56 0.42 -4.43
N ILE A 36 13.24 -0.85 -4.69
CA ILE A 36 13.62 -1.51 -5.94
C ILE A 36 12.67 -1.04 -7.06
N ASP A 37 13.22 -0.46 -8.11
CA ASP A 37 12.47 -0.13 -9.33
C ASP A 37 11.89 -1.40 -9.97
N LYS A 38 10.59 -1.43 -10.18
CA LYS A 38 9.85 -2.53 -10.79
C LYS A 38 9.44 -2.24 -12.25
N SER A 39 9.93 -1.15 -12.84
CA SER A 39 9.51 -0.72 -14.18
C SER A 39 9.67 -1.81 -15.24
N LEU A 40 10.78 -2.56 -15.20
CA LEU A 40 11.02 -3.66 -16.13
C LEU A 40 9.99 -4.79 -16.00
N LEU A 41 9.61 -5.17 -14.76
CA LEU A 41 8.59 -6.19 -14.54
C LEU A 41 7.21 -5.75 -15.06
N ILE A 42 6.89 -4.47 -14.89
CA ILE A 42 5.65 -3.89 -15.41
C ILE A 42 5.66 -3.84 -16.93
N GLN A 43 6.79 -3.49 -17.55
CA GLN A 43 6.95 -3.53 -19.01
C GLN A 43 6.81 -4.94 -19.56
N GLU A 44 7.38 -5.94 -18.91
CA GLU A 44 7.24 -7.35 -19.26
C GLU A 44 5.76 -7.78 -19.19
N ALA A 45 5.08 -7.51 -18.06
CA ALA A 45 3.67 -7.80 -17.89
C ALA A 45 2.79 -7.15 -18.97
N LYS A 46 3.15 -5.92 -19.36
CA LYS A 46 2.47 -5.19 -20.44
C LYS A 46 2.71 -5.85 -21.80
N SER A 47 3.95 -6.26 -22.10
CA SER A 47 4.31 -6.95 -23.36
C SER A 47 3.61 -8.31 -23.49
N GLU A 48 3.45 -9.04 -22.37
CA GLU A 48 2.71 -10.29 -22.29
C GLU A 48 1.18 -10.12 -22.26
N LYS A 49 0.70 -8.89 -22.34
CA LYS A 49 -0.75 -8.54 -22.32
C LYS A 49 -1.48 -9.02 -21.05
N ARG A 50 -0.79 -9.12 -19.90
CA ARG A 50 -1.39 -9.53 -18.62
C ARG A 50 -2.49 -8.57 -18.14
N HIS A 51 -2.53 -7.35 -18.69
CA HIS A 51 -3.59 -6.36 -18.45
C HIS A 51 -4.88 -6.64 -19.23
N ALA A 52 -4.95 -7.72 -20.02
CA ALA A 52 -6.03 -8.01 -20.95
C ALA A 52 -6.31 -6.77 -21.85
N ASN A 53 -7.53 -6.24 -21.84
CA ASN A 53 -7.89 -5.04 -22.61
C ASN A 53 -7.97 -3.76 -21.76
N MET A 54 -7.56 -3.82 -20.49
CA MET A 54 -7.57 -2.67 -19.55
C MET A 54 -6.36 -1.79 -19.81
N LYS A 55 -6.46 -0.84 -20.74
CA LYS A 55 -5.33 -0.01 -21.19
C LYS A 55 -4.73 0.89 -20.11
N PHE A 56 -5.47 1.20 -19.04
CA PHE A 56 -4.99 2.00 -17.90
C PHE A 56 -4.03 1.21 -17.00
N THR A 57 -4.13 -0.12 -16.97
CA THR A 57 -3.25 -0.98 -16.20
C THR A 57 -1.86 -1.00 -16.84
N PHE A 58 -0.83 -0.82 -16.04
CA PHE A 58 0.57 -0.74 -16.49
C PHE A 58 0.85 0.38 -17.50
N SER A 59 0.06 1.48 -17.46
CA SER A 59 0.21 2.58 -18.43
C SER A 59 1.55 3.31 -18.29
N ASN A 60 2.02 3.48 -17.07
CA ASN A 60 3.22 4.27 -16.74
C ASN A 60 4.18 3.46 -15.83
N PRO A 61 4.99 2.54 -16.42
CA PRO A 61 5.90 1.69 -15.65
C PRO A 61 6.90 2.47 -14.78
N GLU A 62 7.28 3.67 -15.20
CA GLU A 62 8.19 4.58 -14.47
C GLU A 62 7.67 4.97 -13.08
N TYR A 63 6.37 4.91 -12.85
CA TYR A 63 5.78 5.22 -11.54
C TYR A 63 5.93 4.08 -10.52
N SER A 64 6.55 2.97 -10.88
CA SER A 64 6.91 1.88 -9.96
C SER A 64 8.09 2.22 -9.06
N GLY A 65 8.85 3.25 -9.40
CA GLY A 65 9.91 3.83 -8.61
C GLY A 65 9.60 5.28 -8.27
N LEU A 66 10.62 6.03 -7.84
CA LEU A 66 10.48 7.45 -7.50
C LEU A 66 10.33 8.34 -8.73
N GLY A 67 11.00 8.00 -9.83
CA GLY A 67 11.20 8.85 -10.97
C GLY A 67 11.90 10.18 -10.61
N ASP A 68 12.37 10.90 -11.59
CA ASP A 68 13.11 12.17 -11.41
C ASP A 68 12.27 13.23 -10.67
N LYS A 69 10.95 13.15 -10.79
CA LYS A 69 10.02 14.12 -10.17
C LYS A 69 10.07 14.13 -8.63
N PHE A 70 10.49 13.03 -8.01
CA PHE A 70 10.46 12.84 -6.55
C PHE A 70 11.86 12.60 -5.95
N GLU A 71 12.94 12.97 -6.63
CA GLU A 71 14.32 12.86 -6.12
C GLU A 71 14.55 13.56 -4.78
N TRP A 72 13.72 14.57 -4.47
CA TRP A 72 13.75 15.27 -3.19
C TRP A 72 13.27 14.41 -2.01
N ALA A 73 12.47 13.37 -2.28
CA ALA A 73 11.88 12.54 -1.23
C ALA A 73 12.93 11.58 -0.66
N LYS A 74 13.02 11.51 0.67
CA LYS A 74 13.97 10.66 1.39
C LYS A 74 13.28 9.48 2.06
N SER A 75 12.00 9.62 2.42
CA SER A 75 11.21 8.56 3.02
C SER A 75 9.82 8.51 2.42
N CYS A 76 9.25 7.30 2.37
CA CYS A 76 7.84 7.06 2.11
C CYS A 76 7.20 6.52 3.39
N ILE A 77 6.17 7.20 3.86
CA ILE A 77 5.31 6.72 4.93
C ILE A 77 4.17 5.96 4.24
N VAL A 78 4.13 4.65 4.44
CA VAL A 78 3.09 3.76 3.91
C VAL A 78 2.03 3.59 4.98
N ILE A 79 0.78 3.82 4.62
CA ILE A 79 -0.37 3.78 5.52
C ILE A 79 -1.37 2.78 4.96
N SER A 80 -1.87 1.88 5.78
CA SER A 80 -3.00 1.03 5.43
C SER A 80 -4.15 1.22 6.40
N TYR A 81 -5.35 1.36 5.85
CA TYR A 81 -6.60 1.42 6.59
C TYR A 81 -7.35 0.10 6.44
N ASN A 82 -7.67 -0.54 7.57
CA ASN A 82 -8.41 -1.79 7.61
C ASN A 82 -9.92 -1.50 7.67
N TYR A 83 -10.64 -1.94 6.63
CA TYR A 83 -12.11 -1.87 6.58
C TYR A 83 -12.77 -3.25 6.68
N SER A 84 -12.07 -4.23 7.26
CA SER A 84 -12.61 -5.57 7.46
C SER A 84 -13.88 -5.53 8.32
N PRO A 85 -14.94 -6.25 7.93
CA PRO A 85 -16.19 -6.29 8.69
C PRO A 85 -16.06 -7.06 10.03
N GLY A 86 -14.88 -7.60 10.31
CA GLY A 86 -14.69 -8.53 11.43
C GLY A 86 -15.40 -9.87 11.18
N SER A 87 -15.53 -10.68 12.24
CA SER A 87 -16.15 -12.01 12.19
C SER A 87 -17.69 -12.00 12.19
N SER A 88 -18.33 -10.82 12.22
CA SER A 88 -19.78 -10.70 12.48
C SER A 88 -20.69 -10.80 11.25
N ASN A 89 -20.15 -10.89 10.04
CA ASN A 89 -20.95 -10.94 8.81
C ASN A 89 -21.29 -12.37 8.38
N ASN A 90 -22.08 -13.08 9.20
CA ASN A 90 -22.77 -14.30 8.78
C ASN A 90 -24.03 -13.95 7.96
N HIS A 91 -23.86 -13.37 6.77
CA HIS A 91 -24.98 -13.24 5.83
C HIS A 91 -25.27 -14.61 5.20
N SER A 92 -26.41 -15.18 5.51
CA SER A 92 -26.97 -16.32 4.78
C SER A 92 -27.65 -15.81 3.50
N PHE A 93 -27.01 -16.00 2.36
CA PHE A 93 -27.60 -15.66 1.06
C PHE A 93 -28.70 -16.65 0.70
N LYS A 94 -29.84 -16.15 0.22
CA LYS A 94 -30.93 -16.94 -0.37
C LYS A 94 -30.79 -16.94 -1.89
N ALA A 95 -31.45 -17.90 -2.54
CA ALA A 95 -31.50 -17.91 -4.00
C ALA A 95 -32.14 -16.61 -4.52
N GLY A 96 -31.42 -15.91 -5.40
CA GLY A 96 -31.82 -14.59 -5.92
C GLY A 96 -31.14 -13.39 -5.23
N ASP A 97 -30.44 -13.59 -4.11
CA ASP A 97 -29.68 -12.54 -3.47
C ASP A 97 -28.38 -12.26 -4.25
N GLY A 98 -27.98 -11.01 -4.29
CA GLY A 98 -26.68 -10.55 -4.79
C GLY A 98 -25.85 -9.93 -3.67
N ALA A 99 -24.53 -10.04 -3.77
CA ALA A 99 -23.62 -9.37 -2.85
C ALA A 99 -22.88 -8.24 -3.57
N ILE A 100 -22.87 -7.06 -2.95
CA ILE A 100 -21.99 -5.97 -3.35
C ILE A 100 -20.65 -6.14 -2.63
N ALA A 101 -19.54 -5.95 -3.33
CA ALA A 101 -18.24 -5.99 -2.70
C ALA A 101 -18.15 -4.96 -1.57
N LEU A 102 -17.58 -5.35 -0.43
CA LEU A 102 -17.57 -4.54 0.78
C LEU A 102 -16.98 -3.15 0.56
N PHE A 103 -15.91 -3.04 -0.25
CA PHE A 103 -15.28 -1.76 -0.55
C PHE A 103 -16.23 -0.75 -1.23
N ALA A 104 -17.33 -1.22 -1.84
CA ALA A 104 -18.33 -0.42 -2.53
C ALA A 104 -19.58 -0.15 -1.68
N SER A 105 -19.66 -0.70 -0.45
CA SER A 105 -20.82 -0.55 0.44
C SER A 105 -20.92 0.85 1.06
N GLU A 106 -19.78 1.50 1.26
CA GLU A 106 -19.64 2.85 1.80
C GLU A 106 -18.32 3.50 1.36
N ASN A 107 -18.09 4.76 1.72
CA ASN A 107 -16.84 5.44 1.40
C ASN A 107 -15.73 5.10 2.41
N HIS A 108 -15.10 3.96 2.23
CA HIS A 108 -13.97 3.50 3.03
C HIS A 108 -12.68 4.33 2.84
N TYR A 109 -12.59 5.15 1.79
CA TYR A 109 -11.45 6.06 1.60
C TYR A 109 -11.44 7.22 2.60
N LYS A 110 -12.62 7.64 3.08
CA LYS A 110 -12.74 8.82 3.95
C LYS A 110 -11.90 8.76 5.23
N PRO A 111 -11.86 7.65 6.01
CA PRO A 111 -10.98 7.55 7.18
C PRO A 111 -9.50 7.63 6.81
N LEU A 112 -9.09 6.97 5.74
CA LEU A 112 -7.71 7.02 5.23
C LEU A 112 -7.33 8.44 4.79
N ASP A 113 -8.19 9.10 4.00
CA ASP A 113 -8.00 10.49 3.55
C ASP A 113 -7.85 11.44 4.74
N ASN A 114 -8.74 11.32 5.73
CA ASN A 114 -8.69 12.17 6.91
C ASN A 114 -7.35 12.03 7.65
N PHE A 115 -6.88 10.81 7.84
CA PHE A 115 -5.61 10.57 8.53
C PHE A 115 -4.40 11.05 7.71
N ILE A 116 -4.40 10.83 6.40
CA ILE A 116 -3.34 11.30 5.50
C ILE A 116 -3.31 12.83 5.43
N ASN A 117 -4.47 13.48 5.39
CA ASN A 117 -4.55 14.95 5.41
C ASN A 117 -4.04 15.51 6.73
N LEU A 118 -4.37 14.89 7.87
CA LEU A 118 -3.83 15.27 9.17
C LEU A 118 -2.30 15.22 9.20
N LEU A 119 -1.70 14.17 8.67
CA LEU A 119 -0.25 14.07 8.57
C LEU A 119 0.32 15.10 7.59
N THR A 120 -0.34 15.31 6.46
CA THR A 120 0.09 16.31 5.48
C THR A 120 0.12 17.70 6.07
N GLU A 121 -0.92 18.11 6.78
CA GLU A 121 -0.99 19.40 7.49
C GLU A 121 0.10 19.53 8.55
N LEU A 122 0.35 18.46 9.33
CA LEU A 122 1.42 18.43 10.32
C LEU A 122 2.78 18.70 9.67
N PHE A 123 3.14 17.95 8.64
CA PHE A 123 4.44 18.09 7.98
C PHE A 123 4.60 19.46 7.31
N GLN A 124 3.54 19.98 6.69
CA GLN A 124 3.53 21.32 6.11
C GLN A 124 3.69 22.40 7.18
N GLY A 125 3.06 22.24 8.34
CA GLY A 125 3.21 23.13 9.49
C GLY A 125 4.64 23.17 10.03
N GLU A 126 5.38 22.07 9.92
CA GLU A 126 6.82 21.97 10.23
C GLU A 126 7.72 22.51 9.08
N GLY A 127 7.14 23.03 7.99
CA GLY A 127 7.88 23.51 6.84
C GLY A 127 8.49 22.42 5.96
N THR A 128 8.04 21.17 6.12
CA THR A 128 8.56 19.99 5.43
C THR A 128 7.80 19.73 4.14
N ARG A 129 8.53 19.50 3.05
CA ARG A 129 7.92 19.09 1.78
C ARG A 129 7.34 17.69 1.88
N ILE A 130 6.08 17.56 1.42
CA ILE A 130 5.33 16.31 1.44
C ILE A 130 4.46 16.18 0.19
N GLN A 131 4.26 14.93 -0.27
CA GLN A 131 3.36 14.59 -1.37
C GLN A 131 2.58 13.33 -1.03
N GLN A 132 1.27 13.41 -1.09
CA GLN A 132 0.38 12.27 -0.83
C GLN A 132 -0.06 11.58 -2.13
N PHE A 133 -0.30 10.26 -2.01
CA PHE A 133 -0.86 9.41 -3.05
C PHE A 133 -1.87 8.45 -2.44
N ILE A 134 -3.11 8.52 -2.92
CA ILE A 134 -4.18 7.61 -2.57
C ILE A 134 -4.87 7.26 -3.88
N ASP A 135 -4.87 5.98 -4.26
CA ASP A 135 -5.46 5.48 -5.50
C ASP A 135 -5.09 6.34 -6.73
N SER A 136 -3.81 6.71 -6.80
CA SER A 136 -3.31 7.64 -7.81
C SER A 136 -2.80 6.89 -9.05
N PRO A 137 -3.16 7.31 -10.27
CA PRO A 137 -2.61 6.72 -11.49
C PRO A 137 -1.11 7.02 -11.69
N GLN A 138 -0.53 7.90 -10.86
CA GLN A 138 0.88 8.28 -10.88
C GLN A 138 1.73 7.54 -9.83
N HIS A 139 1.19 6.49 -9.23
CA HIS A 139 1.86 5.78 -8.15
C HIS A 139 1.40 4.33 -8.08
N TYR A 140 2.36 3.40 -7.92
CA TYR A 140 2.07 1.98 -7.72
C TYR A 140 2.10 1.64 -6.24
N ASP A 141 1.04 1.97 -5.51
CA ASP A 141 0.88 1.82 -4.07
C ASP A 141 1.22 0.41 -3.53
N ARG A 142 0.88 -0.63 -4.30
CA ARG A 142 1.15 -2.03 -3.94
C ARG A 142 2.63 -2.35 -3.81
N ILE A 143 3.49 -1.74 -4.63
CA ILE A 143 4.95 -1.93 -4.56
C ILE A 143 5.48 -1.38 -3.24
N PHE A 144 5.02 -0.20 -2.86
CA PHE A 144 5.42 0.44 -1.61
C PHE A 144 4.89 -0.34 -0.40
N PHE A 145 3.63 -0.76 -0.44
CA PHE A 145 3.05 -1.60 0.59
C PHE A 145 3.82 -2.92 0.79
N ASN A 146 4.12 -3.63 -0.30
CA ASN A 146 4.89 -4.88 -0.22
C ASN A 146 6.32 -4.66 0.32
N SER A 147 6.91 -3.51 0.02
CA SER A 147 8.25 -3.14 0.49
C SER A 147 8.27 -2.67 1.94
N SER A 148 7.13 -2.25 2.49
CA SER A 148 7.01 -1.69 3.83
C SER A 148 7.01 -2.73 4.96
N GLY A 149 6.68 -4.00 4.63
CA GLY A 149 6.52 -5.07 5.62
C GLY A 149 5.17 -5.05 6.35
N LEU A 150 4.21 -4.17 5.99
CA LEU A 150 2.84 -4.20 6.51
C LEU A 150 2.07 -5.45 6.06
N GLY A 151 2.52 -6.07 4.98
CA GLY A 151 1.92 -7.28 4.43
C GLY A 151 2.71 -7.81 3.25
N TRP A 152 2.05 -8.56 2.39
CA TRP A 152 2.67 -9.18 1.21
C TRP A 152 1.71 -9.22 0.02
N GLN A 153 2.27 -9.37 -1.17
CA GLN A 153 1.48 -9.68 -2.35
C GLN A 153 1.10 -11.16 -2.33
N GLY A 154 -0.20 -11.42 -2.24
CA GLY A 154 -0.75 -12.78 -2.30
C GLY A 154 -0.70 -13.39 -3.69
N LYS A 155 -0.78 -14.73 -3.78
CA LYS A 155 -0.97 -15.47 -5.05
C LYS A 155 -2.27 -15.07 -5.77
N SER A 156 -3.20 -14.42 -5.06
CA SER A 156 -4.42 -13.80 -5.60
C SER A 156 -4.18 -12.45 -6.28
N THR A 157 -2.94 -11.96 -6.34
CA THR A 157 -2.53 -10.61 -6.76
C THR A 157 -2.96 -9.48 -5.82
N MET A 158 -3.72 -9.79 -4.77
CA MET A 158 -4.13 -8.80 -3.76
C MET A 158 -3.02 -8.57 -2.73
N MET A 159 -2.95 -7.35 -2.18
CA MET A 159 -2.14 -7.08 -1.01
C MET A 159 -2.84 -7.65 0.23
N LEU A 160 -2.11 -8.41 1.03
CA LEU A 160 -2.63 -9.10 2.20
C LEU A 160 -1.89 -8.63 3.46
N SER A 161 -2.62 -8.41 4.54
CA SER A 161 -2.06 -8.17 5.87
C SER A 161 -2.43 -9.30 6.84
N PRO A 162 -1.57 -9.61 7.83
CA PRO A 162 -1.84 -10.64 8.82
C PRO A 162 -3.15 -10.35 9.57
N GLY A 163 -4.02 -11.34 9.67
CA GLY A 163 -5.31 -11.22 10.38
C GLY A 163 -6.39 -10.38 9.68
N ILE A 164 -6.02 -9.58 8.68
CA ILE A 164 -6.91 -8.66 7.94
C ILE A 164 -7.24 -9.22 6.55
N GLY A 165 -6.26 -9.92 5.93
CA GLY A 165 -6.38 -10.34 4.54
C GLY A 165 -6.36 -9.16 3.57
N PRO A 166 -7.22 -9.13 2.52
CA PRO A 166 -7.24 -8.08 1.50
C PRO A 166 -8.09 -6.85 1.87
N TRP A 167 -8.69 -6.80 3.05
CA TRP A 167 -9.66 -5.81 3.49
C TRP A 167 -9.01 -4.50 3.92
N GLN A 168 -8.22 -3.90 3.03
CA GLN A 168 -7.46 -2.69 3.33
C GLN A 168 -7.33 -1.77 2.13
N LEU A 169 -7.25 -0.48 2.41
CA LEU A 169 -6.88 0.57 1.48
C LEU A 169 -5.48 1.06 1.81
N ILE A 170 -4.75 1.49 0.80
CA ILE A 170 -3.35 1.90 0.91
C ILE A 170 -3.22 3.37 0.52
N GLY A 171 -2.48 4.10 1.34
CA GLY A 171 -2.05 5.45 1.02
C GLY A 171 -0.56 5.61 1.29
N ASN A 172 0.07 6.54 0.61
CA ASN A 172 1.49 6.80 0.71
C ASN A 172 1.76 8.29 0.81
N LEU A 173 2.74 8.64 1.65
CA LEU A 173 3.23 10.01 1.82
C LEU A 173 4.73 10.03 1.55
N TYR A 174 5.16 10.75 0.52
CA TYR A 174 6.57 11.06 0.29
C TYR A 174 6.96 12.29 1.10
N THR A 175 8.06 12.24 1.81
CA THR A 175 8.59 13.35 2.59
C THR A 175 10.09 13.54 2.35
N GLU A 176 10.55 14.80 2.39
CA GLU A 176 11.98 15.10 2.38
C GLU A 176 12.64 14.83 3.73
N GLU A 177 11.86 14.58 4.79
CA GLU A 177 12.41 14.13 6.05
C GLU A 177 12.93 12.70 5.94
N LYS A 178 14.06 12.46 6.60
CA LYS A 178 14.65 11.13 6.67
C LYS A 178 14.22 10.45 7.97
N PHE A 179 13.42 9.41 7.84
CA PHE A 179 13.01 8.53 8.93
C PHE A 179 13.76 7.20 8.86
N GLU A 180 13.87 6.54 10.01
CA GLU A 180 14.33 5.15 10.09
C GLU A 180 13.30 4.23 9.43
N ASP A 181 13.77 3.24 8.67
CA ASP A 181 12.89 2.17 8.16
C ASP A 181 12.21 1.48 9.35
N THR A 182 10.93 1.19 9.22
CA THR A 182 10.26 0.31 10.18
C THR A 182 10.73 -1.13 10.00
N GLU A 183 10.65 -1.91 11.06
CA GLU A 183 11.00 -3.33 11.01
C GLU A 183 10.12 -4.05 9.98
N LYS A 184 10.77 -4.79 9.07
CA LYS A 184 10.08 -5.50 7.98
C LYS A 184 9.78 -6.93 8.41
N ASN A 185 8.50 -7.24 8.46
CA ASN A 185 8.08 -8.63 8.59
C ASN A 185 8.08 -9.32 7.23
N THR A 186 8.49 -10.57 7.19
CA THR A 186 8.45 -11.41 5.98
C THR A 186 7.24 -12.33 6.04
N PHE A 187 6.18 -11.92 5.38
CA PHE A 187 4.97 -12.73 5.25
C PHE A 187 4.87 -13.31 3.85
N SER A 188 4.18 -14.44 3.72
CA SER A 188 3.91 -15.07 2.44
C SER A 188 2.69 -15.98 2.49
N CYS A 189 2.18 -16.38 1.32
CA CYS A 189 1.12 -17.39 1.24
C CYS A 189 1.59 -18.81 1.59
N GLY A 190 2.91 -19.05 1.70
CA GLY A 190 3.45 -20.39 1.93
C GLY A 190 2.89 -21.42 0.94
N SER A 191 2.40 -22.54 1.44
CA SER A 191 1.79 -23.62 0.64
C SER A 191 0.33 -23.37 0.24
N CYS A 192 -0.31 -22.31 0.75
CA CYS A 192 -1.71 -21.99 0.40
C CYS A 192 -1.85 -21.66 -1.09
N ASN A 193 -2.84 -22.27 -1.76
CA ASN A 193 -3.16 -22.07 -3.18
C ASN A 193 -4.66 -21.97 -3.45
N LEU A 194 -5.47 -21.71 -2.43
CA LEU A 194 -6.93 -21.68 -2.53
C LEU A 194 -7.44 -20.74 -3.62
N CYS A 195 -6.87 -19.54 -3.73
CA CYS A 195 -7.24 -18.56 -4.77
C CYS A 195 -6.95 -19.08 -6.19
N GLN A 196 -5.85 -19.82 -6.37
CA GLN A 196 -5.47 -20.40 -7.66
C GLN A 196 -6.43 -21.52 -8.07
N ILE A 197 -6.74 -22.44 -7.14
CA ILE A 197 -7.68 -23.56 -7.38
C ILE A 197 -9.10 -23.03 -7.65
N SER A 198 -9.51 -21.96 -6.97
CA SER A 198 -10.85 -21.38 -7.10
C SER A 198 -10.99 -20.44 -8.30
N CYS A 199 -9.91 -20.12 -9.02
CA CYS A 199 -9.95 -19.21 -10.15
C CYS A 199 -10.60 -19.89 -11.37
N PRO A 200 -11.81 -19.48 -11.81
CA PRO A 200 -12.52 -20.18 -12.89
C PRO A 200 -11.87 -20.02 -14.26
N THR A 201 -11.00 -19.04 -14.42
CA THR A 201 -10.30 -18.74 -15.70
C THR A 201 -8.86 -19.22 -15.73
N GLY A 202 -8.31 -19.73 -14.61
CA GLY A 202 -6.90 -20.07 -14.49
C GLY A 202 -5.97 -18.85 -14.53
N ALA A 203 -6.48 -17.64 -14.40
CA ALA A 203 -5.67 -16.41 -14.50
C ALA A 203 -4.62 -16.27 -13.37
N LEU A 204 -4.73 -17.05 -12.30
CA LEU A 204 -3.83 -17.04 -11.15
C LEU A 204 -2.85 -18.23 -11.13
N ASP A 205 -2.68 -18.94 -12.23
CA ASP A 205 -1.78 -20.10 -12.34
C ASP A 205 -0.30 -19.69 -12.31
N LYS A 206 0.03 -18.48 -12.77
CA LYS A 206 1.37 -17.89 -12.67
C LYS A 206 1.40 -16.82 -11.57
N LEU A 207 2.44 -16.86 -10.76
CA LEU A 207 2.73 -15.79 -9.79
C LEU A 207 2.97 -14.49 -10.57
N SER A 208 1.98 -13.62 -10.56
CA SER A 208 2.15 -12.25 -11.04
C SER A 208 2.81 -11.42 -9.92
N LEU A 209 4.08 -11.09 -10.10
CA LEU A 209 4.89 -10.31 -9.14
C LEU A 209 4.76 -8.80 -9.39
N ILE A 210 3.54 -8.31 -9.61
CA ILE A 210 3.33 -6.86 -9.76
C ILE A 210 2.32 -6.40 -8.75
#